data_ace19e2390be95754e7d5e45358dbcc8
#
_entry.id   ace19e2390be95754e7d5e45358dbcc8
#
_cell.length_a   1.000
_cell.length_b   1.000
_cell.length_c   1.000
_cell.angle_alpha   90.00
_cell.angle_beta   90.00
_cell.angle_gamma   90.00
#
_symmetry.space_group_name_H-M   'P 1'
#
loop_
_entity.id
_entity.type
_entity.pdbx_description
1 polymer ?
#
loop_
_entity_poly.entity_id
_entity_poly.type
_entity_poly.pdbx_seq_one_letter_code
_entity_poly.pdbx_strand_id
1 'polypeptide(L)'
;MKTLAFVLLSTLLCACQSSSTFAQSTATPSQQQVQDTTGNLIIFYNAQTGSAPLLKAVKTSGATLVYEYKNLHSIAIRPSSKTNIEDAIAYFKKVNGVLSVEQDRLLKLQ
;
A
#
# COMPACT_ATOMS: atom_id res chain seq x y z
N MET A 1 -25.09 67.92 33.18
CA MET A 1 -24.76 66.63 33.25
C MET A 1 -25.24 65.72 32.20
N LYS A 2 -24.49 64.88 31.87
CA LYS A 2 -24.50 64.22 30.57
C LYS A 2 -25.11 62.84 30.68
N THR A 3 -26.34 62.78 30.44
CA THR A 3 -26.98 61.47 30.30
C THR A 3 -26.65 60.92 28.94
N LEU A 4 -25.73 60.08 28.91
CA LEU A 4 -25.47 59.27 27.76
C LEU A 4 -26.51 58.19 27.65
N ALA A 5 -27.45 58.43 26.82
CA ALA A 5 -28.38 57.40 26.40
C ALA A 5 -27.62 56.47 25.48
N PHE A 6 -27.14 55.40 26.05
CA PHE A 6 -26.68 54.31 25.24
C PHE A 6 -27.88 53.56 24.67
N VAL A 7 -28.12 53.91 23.46
CA VAL A 7 -29.01 53.07 22.67
C VAL A 7 -28.18 51.83 22.35
N LEU A 8 -28.50 50.81 23.08
CA LEU A 8 -28.06 49.47 22.75
C LEU A 8 -28.70 49.04 21.46
N LEU A 9 -27.99 49.29 20.43
CA LEU A 9 -28.33 48.73 19.16
C LEU A 9 -28.01 47.24 19.23
N SER A 10 -29.03 46.49 19.56
CA SER A 10 -29.03 45.05 19.49
C SER A 10 -28.81 44.64 18.04
N THR A 11 -27.61 44.47 17.67
CA THR A 11 -27.28 43.82 16.41
C THR A 11 -27.64 42.38 16.54
N LEU A 12 -28.74 42.06 15.97
CA LEU A 12 -29.16 40.68 15.74
C LEU A 12 -28.14 40.10 14.78
N LEU A 13 -27.14 39.45 15.33
CA LEU A 13 -26.25 38.60 14.55
C LEU A 13 -27.07 37.41 14.09
N CYS A 14 -27.54 37.53 12.89
CA CYS A 14 -27.99 36.38 12.15
C CYS A 14 -26.77 35.51 11.89
N ALA A 15 -26.48 34.61 12.78
CA ALA A 15 -25.53 33.57 12.58
C ALA A 15 -26.07 32.66 11.48
N CYS A 16 -25.76 32.99 10.25
CA CYS A 16 -25.82 31.99 9.22
C CYS A 16 -24.78 30.92 9.54
N GLN A 17 -25.18 30.00 10.34
CA GLN A 17 -24.48 28.76 10.45
C GLN A 17 -24.72 28.04 9.14
N SER A 18 -23.86 28.32 8.22
CA SER A 18 -23.63 27.43 7.11
C SER A 18 -23.09 26.16 7.73
N SER A 19 -23.98 25.32 8.14
CA SER A 19 -23.65 23.95 8.48
C SER A 19 -23.20 23.29 7.19
N SER A 20 -21.96 23.55 6.84
CA SER A 20 -21.27 22.70 5.90
C SER A 20 -21.08 21.38 6.60
N THR A 21 -22.14 20.64 6.63
CA THR A 21 -22.11 19.27 7.08
C THR A 21 -21.34 18.49 6.02
N PHE A 22 -20.04 18.69 5.98
CA PHE A 22 -19.15 17.72 5.41
C PHE A 22 -18.94 16.58 6.41
N ALA A 23 -20.04 16.11 6.95
CA ALA A 23 -20.03 14.82 7.57
C ALA A 23 -20.36 13.82 6.50
N GLN A 24 -19.48 13.61 5.63
CA GLN A 24 -19.51 12.42 4.84
C GLN A 24 -18.12 11.90 4.63
N SER A 25 -17.50 11.65 5.72
CA SER A 25 -16.85 10.37 5.80
C SER A 25 -17.93 9.33 5.98
N THR A 26 -18.65 9.03 4.95
CA THR A 26 -19.03 7.67 4.79
C THR A 26 -17.70 6.95 4.69
N ALA A 27 -17.18 6.53 5.82
CA ALA A 27 -16.37 5.36 5.83
C ALA A 27 -17.22 4.34 5.08
N THR A 28 -17.03 4.27 3.80
CA THR A 28 -17.30 3.07 3.05
C THR A 28 -16.70 2.00 3.91
N PRO A 29 -17.48 1.05 4.43
CA PRO A 29 -16.86 -0.08 5.07
C PRO A 29 -15.83 -0.53 4.08
N SER A 30 -14.58 -0.41 4.46
CA SER A 30 -13.51 -1.05 3.74
C SER A 30 -13.97 -2.48 3.69
N GLN A 31 -14.55 -2.86 2.57
CA GLN A 31 -14.67 -4.25 2.27
C GLN A 31 -13.23 -4.70 2.34
N GLN A 32 -12.87 -5.24 3.48
CA GLN A 32 -11.71 -6.07 3.59
C GLN A 32 -11.99 -7.16 2.58
N GLN A 33 -11.62 -6.87 1.34
CA GLN A 33 -11.45 -7.91 0.38
C GLN A 33 -10.46 -8.84 1.03
N VAL A 34 -10.93 -9.98 1.44
CA VAL A 34 -10.07 -11.08 1.81
C VAL A 34 -9.28 -11.36 0.53
N GLN A 35 -8.15 -10.69 0.43
CA GLN A 35 -7.23 -10.90 -0.67
C GLN A 35 -6.59 -12.24 -0.36
N ASP A 36 -7.11 -13.29 -0.96
CA ASP A 36 -6.42 -14.55 -0.99
C ASP A 36 -5.08 -14.33 -1.68
N THR A 37 -4.05 -14.16 -0.90
CA THR A 37 -2.69 -14.11 -1.41
C THR A 37 -2.23 -15.53 -1.68
N THR A 38 -1.62 -15.75 -2.83
CA THR A 38 -1.02 -17.06 -3.16
C THR A 38 0.14 -17.43 -2.24
N GLY A 39 0.61 -16.47 -1.44
CA GLY A 39 1.84 -16.58 -0.66
C GLY A 39 3.10 -16.44 -1.52
N ASN A 40 2.96 -16.20 -2.82
CA ASN A 40 4.07 -15.97 -3.71
C ASN A 40 4.46 -14.47 -3.75
N LEU A 41 5.68 -14.20 -4.14
CA LEU A 41 6.19 -12.87 -4.42
C LEU A 41 6.54 -12.75 -5.90
N ILE A 42 6.18 -11.61 -6.49
CA ILE A 42 6.63 -11.20 -7.81
C ILE A 42 7.73 -10.16 -7.62
N ILE A 43 8.91 -10.43 -8.15
CA ILE A 43 10.08 -9.58 -7.99
C ILE A 43 10.53 -9.10 -9.36
N PHE A 44 10.51 -7.79 -9.55
CA PHE A 44 11.01 -7.14 -10.75
C PHE A 44 12.47 -6.75 -10.58
N TYR A 45 13.27 -6.98 -11.59
CA TYR A 45 14.69 -6.68 -11.59
C TYR A 45 15.12 -5.87 -12.81
N ASN A 46 16.23 -5.16 -12.66
CA ASN A 46 16.80 -4.36 -13.74
C ASN A 46 17.38 -5.28 -14.84
N ALA A 47 17.00 -5.01 -16.08
CA ALA A 47 17.48 -5.77 -17.24
C ALA A 47 19.00 -5.78 -17.39
N GLN A 48 19.66 -4.68 -17.03
CA GLN A 48 21.11 -4.57 -17.12
C GLN A 48 21.85 -5.44 -16.09
N THR A 49 21.29 -5.54 -14.89
CA THR A 49 21.83 -6.38 -13.82
C THR A 49 21.53 -7.85 -14.08
N GLY A 50 20.41 -8.13 -14.73
CA GLY A 50 19.92 -9.47 -14.97
C GLY A 50 19.37 -10.16 -13.72
N SER A 51 18.97 -11.40 -13.88
CA SER A 51 18.35 -12.19 -12.81
C SER A 51 19.38 -12.92 -11.91
N ALA A 52 20.64 -12.98 -12.28
CA ALA A 52 21.63 -13.81 -11.60
C ALA A 52 21.80 -13.48 -10.09
N PRO A 53 21.94 -12.21 -9.66
CA PRO A 53 22.01 -11.90 -8.24
C PRO A 53 20.75 -12.29 -7.49
N LEU A 54 19.59 -12.10 -8.11
CA LEU A 54 18.31 -12.43 -7.55
C LEU A 54 18.11 -13.94 -7.41
N LEU A 55 18.46 -14.73 -8.41
CA LEU A 55 18.39 -16.19 -8.35
C LEU A 55 19.31 -16.77 -7.28
N LYS A 56 20.49 -16.15 -7.09
CA LYS A 56 21.37 -16.51 -5.99
C LYS A 56 20.72 -16.23 -4.63
N ALA A 57 20.09 -15.08 -4.47
CA ALA A 57 19.37 -14.71 -3.25
C ALA A 57 18.20 -15.66 -2.97
N VAL A 58 17.48 -16.08 -4.00
CA VAL A 58 16.40 -17.09 -3.88
C VAL A 58 16.93 -18.38 -3.27
N LYS A 59 18.04 -18.90 -3.77
CA LYS A 59 18.69 -20.12 -3.25
C LYS A 59 19.17 -19.91 -1.81
N THR A 60 19.80 -18.81 -1.51
CA THR A 60 20.32 -18.49 -0.17
C THR A 60 19.22 -18.36 0.87
N SER A 61 18.08 -17.78 0.51
CA SER A 61 16.95 -17.58 1.41
C SER A 61 16.11 -18.84 1.64
N GLY A 62 16.36 -19.92 0.91
CA GLY A 62 15.54 -21.13 0.94
C GLY A 62 14.18 -20.97 0.26
N ALA A 63 13.98 -19.88 -0.49
CA ALA A 63 12.79 -19.71 -1.30
C ALA A 63 12.83 -20.60 -2.54
N THR A 64 11.66 -20.87 -3.09
CA THR A 64 11.49 -21.67 -4.31
C THR A 64 11.16 -20.77 -5.48
N LEU A 65 11.89 -20.90 -6.58
CA LEU A 65 11.54 -20.27 -7.84
C LEU A 65 10.31 -20.96 -8.43
N VAL A 66 9.23 -20.18 -8.63
CA VAL A 66 7.99 -20.68 -9.24
C VAL A 66 8.05 -20.51 -10.75
N TYR A 67 8.40 -19.32 -11.21
CA TYR A 67 8.50 -18.99 -12.62
C TYR A 67 9.42 -17.80 -12.89
N GLU A 68 10.04 -17.77 -14.07
CA GLU A 68 10.84 -16.63 -14.53
C GLU A 68 10.20 -16.03 -15.80
N TYR A 69 9.77 -14.77 -15.69
CA TYR A 69 9.19 -13.98 -16.78
C TYR A 69 10.28 -13.16 -17.46
N LYS A 70 11.03 -13.76 -18.36
CA LYS A 70 12.20 -13.13 -18.98
C LYS A 70 11.86 -11.83 -19.72
N ASN A 71 10.73 -11.79 -20.41
CA ASN A 71 10.28 -10.62 -21.17
C ASN A 71 9.86 -9.45 -20.26
N LEU A 72 9.48 -9.73 -19.03
CA LEU A 72 9.06 -8.74 -18.03
C LEU A 72 10.15 -8.41 -17.02
N HIS A 73 11.31 -9.05 -17.13
CA HIS A 73 12.40 -8.96 -16.15
C HIS A 73 11.89 -9.14 -14.73
N SER A 74 11.13 -10.20 -14.51
CA SER A 74 10.57 -10.53 -13.21
C SER A 74 10.60 -12.03 -12.94
N ILE A 75 10.58 -12.37 -11.66
CA ILE A 75 10.45 -13.75 -11.22
C ILE A 75 9.32 -13.88 -10.21
N ALA A 76 8.64 -15.01 -10.22
CA ALA A 76 7.73 -15.42 -9.18
C ALA A 76 8.41 -16.42 -8.27
N ILE A 77 8.39 -16.16 -6.98
CA ILE A 77 8.98 -17.03 -5.97
C ILE A 77 7.97 -17.35 -4.87
N ARG A 78 8.19 -18.49 -4.23
CA ARG A 78 7.53 -18.84 -2.97
C ARG A 78 8.56 -18.74 -1.85
N PRO A 79 8.36 -17.82 -0.88
CA PRO A 79 9.22 -17.74 0.29
C PRO A 79 9.24 -19.04 1.06
N SER A 80 10.28 -19.27 1.85
CA SER A 80 10.34 -20.40 2.77
C SER A 80 9.20 -20.31 3.77
N SER A 81 8.60 -21.44 4.10
CA SER A 81 7.53 -21.53 5.12
C SER A 81 7.96 -21.08 6.52
N LYS A 82 9.26 -20.99 6.75
CA LYS A 82 9.86 -20.51 8.00
C LYS A 82 10.04 -19.00 8.04
N THR A 83 9.83 -18.30 6.92
CA THR A 83 10.05 -16.87 6.79
C THR A 83 8.70 -16.16 6.69
N ASN A 84 8.52 -15.12 7.49
CA ASN A 84 7.39 -14.22 7.36
C ASN A 84 7.45 -13.53 5.98
N ILE A 85 6.27 -13.30 5.38
CA ILE A 85 6.18 -12.69 4.05
C ILE A 85 6.80 -11.28 4.02
N GLU A 86 6.63 -10.51 5.09
CA GLU A 86 7.17 -9.15 5.20
C GLU A 86 8.70 -9.16 5.31
N ASP A 87 9.25 -10.11 6.05
CA ASP A 87 10.69 -10.30 6.14
C ASP A 87 11.29 -10.74 4.80
N ALA A 88 10.59 -11.60 4.08
CA ALA A 88 10.97 -12.00 2.74
C ALA A 88 10.99 -10.81 1.78
N ILE A 89 9.96 -9.97 1.80
CA ILE A 89 9.90 -8.74 1.00
C ILE A 89 11.09 -7.83 1.32
N ALA A 90 11.36 -7.60 2.61
CA ALA A 90 12.46 -6.76 3.06
C ALA A 90 13.82 -7.32 2.61
N TYR A 91 13.98 -8.63 2.67
CA TYR A 91 15.20 -9.31 2.23
C TYR A 91 15.44 -9.11 0.73
N PHE A 92 14.44 -9.41 -0.10
CA PHE A 92 14.60 -9.32 -1.54
C PHE A 92 14.73 -7.88 -2.06
N LYS A 93 14.13 -6.90 -1.38
CA LYS A 93 14.32 -5.47 -1.72
C LYS A 93 15.77 -5.00 -1.63
N LYS A 94 16.59 -5.66 -0.83
CA LYS A 94 18.01 -5.34 -0.65
C LYS A 94 18.93 -5.99 -1.69
N VAL A 95 18.40 -6.91 -2.48
CA VAL A 95 19.19 -7.61 -3.50
C VAL A 95 19.55 -6.64 -4.63
N ASN A 96 20.79 -6.68 -5.05
CA ASN A 96 21.27 -5.84 -6.15
C ASN A 96 20.45 -6.06 -7.42
N GLY A 97 20.00 -4.96 -8.02
CA GLY A 97 19.22 -4.95 -9.25
C GLY A 97 17.72 -5.16 -9.06
N VAL A 98 17.23 -5.41 -7.86
CA VAL A 98 15.79 -5.49 -7.58
C VAL A 98 15.17 -4.10 -7.64
N LEU A 99 14.10 -3.96 -8.43
CA LEU A 99 13.34 -2.74 -8.59
C LEU A 99 12.13 -2.70 -7.66
N SER A 100 11.40 -3.79 -7.57
CA SER A 100 10.23 -3.92 -6.68
C SER A 100 9.98 -5.36 -6.29
N VAL A 101 9.32 -5.52 -5.15
CA VAL A 101 8.85 -6.81 -4.64
C VAL A 101 7.38 -6.66 -4.30
N GLU A 102 6.53 -7.47 -4.91
CA GLU A 102 5.09 -7.40 -4.75
C GLU A 102 4.53 -8.76 -4.34
N GLN A 103 3.48 -8.75 -3.56
CA GLN A 103 2.75 -9.99 -3.27
C GLN A 103 1.85 -10.34 -4.45
N ASP A 104 1.90 -11.60 -4.86
CA ASP A 104 0.97 -12.13 -5.85
C ASP A 104 -0.42 -12.28 -5.22
N ARG A 105 -1.37 -11.50 -5.72
CA ARG A 105 -2.74 -11.44 -5.23
C ARG A 105 -3.68 -12.05 -6.24
N LEU A 106 -4.48 -12.99 -5.80
CA LEU A 106 -5.58 -13.49 -6.60
C LEU A 106 -6.71 -12.46 -6.61
N LEU A 107 -6.98 -11.90 -7.77
CA LEU A 107 -8.20 -11.14 -7.98
C LEU A 107 -9.34 -12.12 -8.20
N LYS A 108 -10.17 -12.32 -7.20
CA LYS A 108 -11.44 -13.00 -7.41
C LYS A 108 -12.39 -12.03 -8.10
N LEU A 109 -12.65 -12.27 -9.35
CA LEU A 109 -13.77 -11.63 -10.06
C LEU A 109 -15.06 -12.15 -9.46
N GLN A 110 -15.79 -11.26 -8.85
CA GLN A 110 -17.16 -11.53 -8.42
C GLN A 110 -18.13 -11.24 -9.55
#